data_33594e4c57dd02713f3d330f5beff4a0
#
_entry.id   33594e4c57dd02713f3d330f5beff4a0
#
_cell.length_a   1.000
_cell.length_b   1.000
_cell.length_c   1.000
_cell.angle_alpha   90.00
_cell.angle_beta   90.00
_cell.angle_gamma   90.00
#
_symmetry.space_group_name_H-M   'P 1'
#
loop_
_entity.id
_entity.type
_entity.pdbx_description
1 polymer ?
#
loop_
_entity_poly.entity_id
_entity_poly.type
_entity_poly.pdbx_seq_one_letter_code
_entity_poly.pdbx_strand_id
1 'polypeptide(L)'
;MTSGARSIVDPKICNGRRMIRRTKIICTIGPATASYDKLKAMKKAGMDVARINMSHATQRDALKIIRWVKKLNHNTLFPIAVLLDTQGPEIRTGEISDPMNLATGDIVSLSVRDDRFVEQNSIMVNYDELVDVVKVGGTITVDNGLINFKVLEKDSNKLTCEVLDGGTLGSRKHVNLPGIRVNLPAITGKDLSDIEFGCENDVDYIALSFVRKPEDVLELKRLLASKRSRAGVVAKIEDQEGVTNVNRIAALSDGVMVARGDLGIET
;
A
#
# COMPACT_ATOMS: atom_id res chain seq x y z
N MET A 1 5.11 50.03 3.63
CA MET A 1 5.92 48.79 3.67
C MET A 1 5.27 47.78 2.75
N THR A 2 5.74 47.68 1.52
CA THR A 2 5.17 46.85 0.46
C THR A 2 5.74 45.45 0.61
N SER A 3 4.92 44.51 1.01
CA SER A 3 5.22 43.09 1.05
C SER A 3 5.44 42.59 -0.39
N GLY A 4 6.71 42.39 -0.76
CA GLY A 4 7.10 41.80 -2.04
C GLY A 4 6.61 40.35 -2.14
N ALA A 5 5.57 40.13 -2.91
CA ALA A 5 5.17 38.78 -3.33
C ALA A 5 6.33 38.16 -4.12
N ARG A 6 7.04 37.19 -3.56
CA ARG A 6 7.99 36.37 -4.29
C ARG A 6 7.23 35.67 -5.43
N SER A 7 7.55 36.06 -6.67
CA SER A 7 7.03 35.36 -7.84
C SER A 7 7.43 33.90 -7.75
N ILE A 8 6.47 33.00 -7.65
CA ILE A 8 6.71 31.58 -7.75
C ILE A 8 7.14 31.33 -9.19
N VAL A 9 8.44 31.25 -9.42
CA VAL A 9 9.01 30.88 -10.72
C VAL A 9 8.50 29.47 -11.05
N ASP A 10 7.90 29.29 -12.22
CA ASP A 10 7.51 27.95 -12.70
C ASP A 10 8.78 27.07 -12.70
N PRO A 11 8.86 26.03 -11.87
CA PRO A 11 10.08 25.21 -11.74
C PRO A 11 10.47 24.49 -13.04
N LYS A 12 9.62 24.57 -14.06
CA LYS A 12 9.86 24.02 -15.42
C LYS A 12 10.54 25.02 -16.36
N ILE A 13 10.77 26.25 -15.92
CA ILE A 13 11.43 27.31 -16.72
C ILE A 13 12.63 27.87 -15.92
N CYS A 14 13.83 27.56 -16.37
CA CYS A 14 15.07 28.20 -15.88
C CYS A 14 15.75 28.94 -17.03
N ASN A 15 16.09 30.24 -16.83
CA ASN A 15 16.71 31.10 -17.84
C ASN A 15 15.97 31.15 -19.20
N GLY A 16 14.64 31.19 -19.18
CA GLY A 16 13.83 31.23 -20.42
C GLY A 16 13.83 29.95 -21.25
N ARG A 17 14.54 28.90 -20.83
CA ARG A 17 14.55 27.59 -21.46
C ARG A 17 13.71 26.62 -20.65
N ARG A 18 12.82 25.89 -21.33
CA ARG A 18 12.06 24.77 -20.73
C ARG A 18 13.03 23.68 -20.32
N MET A 19 13.19 23.49 -18.99
CA MET A 19 13.94 22.36 -18.46
C MET A 19 12.98 21.18 -18.25
N ILE A 20 13.24 20.07 -18.92
CA ILE A 20 12.59 18.79 -18.61
C ILE A 20 13.27 18.26 -17.34
N ARG A 21 12.57 18.31 -16.20
CA ARG A 21 13.08 17.68 -14.97
C ARG A 21 13.19 16.18 -15.18
N ARG A 22 14.33 15.61 -14.86
CA ARG A 22 14.51 14.15 -14.85
C ARG A 22 13.77 13.54 -13.66
N THR A 23 13.95 14.11 -12.47
CA THR A 23 13.24 13.70 -11.25
C THR A 23 11.77 14.14 -11.33
N LYS A 24 10.86 13.17 -11.21
CA LYS A 24 9.41 13.39 -11.19
C LYS A 24 8.91 13.41 -9.75
N ILE A 25 7.87 14.18 -9.49
CA ILE A 25 7.25 14.29 -8.17
C ILE A 25 5.92 13.56 -8.20
N ILE A 26 5.83 12.49 -7.39
CA ILE A 26 4.61 11.72 -7.16
C ILE A 26 3.98 12.25 -5.88
N CYS A 27 2.71 12.65 -5.95
CA CYS A 27 1.97 13.12 -4.79
C CYS A 27 0.77 12.20 -4.53
N THR A 28 0.66 11.68 -3.33
CA THR A 28 -0.53 10.94 -2.90
C THR A 28 -1.69 11.92 -2.66
N ILE A 29 -2.82 11.65 -3.30
CA ILE A 29 -4.03 12.44 -3.15
C ILE A 29 -4.88 11.81 -2.04
N GLY A 30 -4.99 12.51 -0.94
CA GLY A 30 -5.77 12.10 0.23
C GLY A 30 -6.79 13.17 0.63
N PRO A 31 -7.51 13.01 1.75
CA PRO A 31 -8.58 13.91 2.17
C PRO A 31 -8.17 15.40 2.20
N ALA A 32 -6.95 15.68 2.62
CA ALA A 32 -6.43 17.04 2.69
C ALA A 32 -6.17 17.69 1.31
N THR A 33 -6.02 16.90 0.24
CA THR A 33 -5.63 17.35 -1.10
C THR A 33 -6.66 17.03 -2.19
N ALA A 34 -7.70 16.26 -1.88
CA ALA A 34 -8.71 15.80 -2.82
C ALA A 34 -9.72 16.91 -3.18
N SER A 35 -9.26 17.95 -3.87
CA SER A 35 -10.10 18.96 -4.52
C SER A 35 -9.45 19.47 -5.80
N TYR A 36 -10.27 19.92 -6.74
CA TYR A 36 -9.79 20.43 -8.02
C TYR A 36 -8.78 21.57 -7.89
N ASP A 37 -9.05 22.53 -6.99
CA ASP A 37 -8.18 23.70 -6.81
C ASP A 37 -6.83 23.31 -6.19
N LYS A 38 -6.82 22.36 -5.25
CA LYS A 38 -5.58 21.85 -4.67
C LYS A 38 -4.76 21.05 -5.69
N LEU A 39 -5.39 20.19 -6.49
CA LEU A 39 -4.71 19.50 -7.60
C LEU A 39 -4.13 20.48 -8.61
N LYS A 40 -4.85 21.55 -8.93
CA LYS A 40 -4.36 22.62 -9.80
C LYS A 40 -3.14 23.35 -9.19
N ALA A 41 -3.19 23.63 -7.89
CA ALA A 41 -2.06 24.26 -7.18
C ALA A 41 -0.85 23.30 -7.13
N MET A 42 -1.06 22.01 -6.84
CA MET A 42 0.00 20.99 -6.84
C MET A 42 0.63 20.81 -8.23
N LYS A 43 -0.18 20.80 -9.29
CA LYS A 43 0.32 20.81 -10.68
C LYS A 43 1.22 22.02 -10.94
N LYS A 44 0.78 23.22 -10.55
CA LYS A 44 1.57 24.45 -10.67
C LYS A 44 2.88 24.38 -9.86
N ALA A 45 2.82 23.78 -8.67
CA ALA A 45 4.00 23.56 -7.83
C ALA A 45 4.95 22.48 -8.37
N GLY A 46 4.52 21.69 -9.38
CA GLY A 46 5.39 20.74 -10.07
C GLY A 46 5.06 19.28 -9.85
N MET A 47 3.88 18.93 -9.37
CA MET A 47 3.40 17.52 -9.34
C MET A 47 3.39 16.96 -10.77
N ASP A 48 4.02 15.81 -10.95
CA ASP A 48 4.06 15.07 -12.22
C ASP A 48 3.11 13.86 -12.22
N VAL A 49 2.90 13.24 -11.05
CA VAL A 49 2.05 12.05 -10.91
C VAL A 49 1.12 12.21 -9.71
N ALA A 50 -0.16 11.97 -9.92
CA ALA A 50 -1.17 11.86 -8.86
C ALA A 50 -1.32 10.38 -8.47
N ARG A 51 -0.86 10.00 -7.27
CA ARG A 51 -1.03 8.66 -6.72
C ARG A 51 -2.34 8.56 -5.96
N ILE A 52 -3.15 7.56 -6.28
CA ILE A 52 -4.40 7.21 -5.59
C ILE A 52 -4.18 5.89 -4.87
N ASN A 53 -4.16 5.91 -3.54
CA ASN A 53 -3.97 4.70 -2.73
C ASN A 53 -5.32 4.03 -2.47
N MET A 54 -5.54 2.86 -3.10
CA MET A 54 -6.80 2.11 -3.01
C MET A 54 -6.98 1.36 -1.68
N SER A 55 -5.96 1.31 -0.82
CA SER A 55 -6.13 0.84 0.57
C SER A 55 -7.07 1.75 1.37
N HIS A 56 -7.17 3.04 0.99
CA HIS A 56 -7.94 4.06 1.71
C HIS A 56 -8.99 4.77 0.86
N ALA A 57 -8.84 4.76 -0.47
CA ALA A 57 -9.77 5.41 -1.37
C ALA A 57 -10.86 4.45 -1.84
N THR A 58 -12.08 4.95 -2.00
CA THR A 58 -13.13 4.22 -2.73
C THR A 58 -12.98 4.47 -4.24
N GLN A 59 -13.49 3.56 -5.08
CA GLN A 59 -13.53 3.78 -6.54
C GLN A 59 -14.28 5.06 -6.91
N ARG A 60 -15.32 5.43 -6.13
CA ARG A 60 -16.07 6.68 -6.31
C ARG A 60 -15.18 7.92 -6.11
N ASP A 61 -14.33 7.91 -5.10
CA ASP A 61 -13.43 9.04 -4.83
C ASP A 61 -12.26 9.07 -5.81
N ALA A 62 -11.72 7.91 -6.15
CA ALA A 62 -10.72 7.76 -7.22
C ALA A 62 -11.23 8.32 -8.55
N LEU A 63 -12.47 8.01 -8.94
CA LEU A 63 -13.09 8.53 -10.16
C LEU A 63 -13.15 10.07 -10.20
N LYS A 64 -13.47 10.71 -9.06
CA LYS A 64 -13.47 12.19 -8.98
C LYS A 64 -12.07 12.75 -9.25
N ILE A 65 -11.05 12.15 -8.62
CA ILE A 65 -9.65 12.56 -8.79
C ILE A 65 -9.21 12.40 -10.23
N ILE A 66 -9.48 11.23 -10.85
CA ILE A 66 -9.15 10.95 -12.25
C ILE A 66 -9.81 11.99 -13.19
N ARG A 67 -11.09 12.29 -12.98
CA ARG A 67 -11.81 13.30 -13.79
C ARG A 67 -11.19 14.69 -13.64
N TRP A 68 -10.78 15.08 -12.42
CA TRP A 68 -10.12 16.35 -12.20
C TRP A 68 -8.74 16.40 -12.86
N VAL A 69 -7.96 15.32 -12.81
CA VAL A 69 -6.68 15.23 -13.50
C VAL A 69 -6.87 15.29 -15.02
N LYS A 70 -7.83 14.54 -15.58
CA LYS A 70 -8.17 14.61 -17.02
C LYS A 70 -8.54 16.04 -17.43
N LYS A 71 -9.33 16.75 -16.61
CA LYS A 71 -9.68 18.17 -16.86
C LYS A 71 -8.46 19.08 -16.80
N LEU A 72 -7.54 18.88 -15.84
CA LEU A 72 -6.30 19.64 -15.72
C LEU A 72 -5.32 19.35 -16.86
N ASN A 73 -5.41 18.19 -17.48
CA ASN A 73 -4.56 17.77 -18.59
C ASN A 73 -5.05 18.29 -19.96
N HIS A 74 -6.26 18.83 -20.00
CA HIS A 74 -6.77 19.42 -21.24
C HIS A 74 -5.90 20.59 -21.68
N ASN A 75 -5.41 20.57 -22.91
CA ASN A 75 -4.56 21.62 -23.52
C ASN A 75 -3.25 21.93 -22.74
N THR A 76 -2.63 20.94 -22.11
CA THR A 76 -1.31 21.09 -21.47
C THR A 76 -0.22 20.29 -22.18
N LEU A 77 0.99 20.87 -22.24
CA LEU A 77 2.18 20.18 -22.75
C LEU A 77 2.80 19.24 -21.71
N PHE A 78 2.44 19.39 -20.44
CA PHE A 78 2.93 18.59 -19.33
C PHE A 78 1.76 18.02 -18.54
N PRO A 79 1.19 16.89 -19.01
CA PRO A 79 0.11 16.24 -18.31
C PRO A 79 0.58 15.66 -16.97
N ILE A 80 -0.32 15.58 -16.01
CA ILE A 80 -0.14 14.79 -14.78
C ILE A 80 -0.52 13.36 -15.12
N ALA A 81 0.32 12.40 -14.78
CA ALA A 81 -0.03 10.99 -14.84
C ALA A 81 -0.86 10.58 -13.61
N VAL A 82 -1.73 9.58 -13.78
CA VAL A 82 -2.46 8.93 -12.69
C VAL A 82 -1.82 7.58 -12.40
N LEU A 83 -1.43 7.38 -11.16
CA LEU A 83 -0.94 6.10 -10.63
C LEU A 83 -1.96 5.57 -9.63
N LEU A 84 -2.56 4.44 -9.94
CA LEU A 84 -3.46 3.71 -9.05
C LEU A 84 -2.61 2.69 -8.29
N ASP A 85 -2.62 2.78 -6.96
CA ASP A 85 -1.82 1.95 -6.07
C ASP A 85 -2.72 0.95 -5.37
N THR A 86 -2.53 -0.36 -5.63
CA THR A 86 -3.35 -1.43 -5.09
C THR A 86 -3.14 -1.61 -3.60
N GLN A 87 -4.10 -2.22 -2.93
CA GLN A 87 -3.96 -2.55 -1.51
C GLN A 87 -2.96 -3.68 -1.31
N GLY A 88 -3.05 -4.72 -2.12
CA GLY A 88 -2.27 -5.93 -1.98
C GLY A 88 -2.79 -6.91 -0.90
N PRO A 89 -2.14 -8.05 -0.79
CA PRO A 89 -2.50 -9.11 0.16
C PRO A 89 -1.99 -8.74 1.56
N GLU A 90 -2.80 -8.04 2.34
CA GLU A 90 -2.48 -7.66 3.71
C GLU A 90 -3.03 -8.67 4.72
N ILE A 91 -2.20 -9.06 5.68
CA ILE A 91 -2.63 -9.74 6.89
C ILE A 91 -3.09 -8.66 7.88
N ARG A 92 -4.29 -8.83 8.43
CA ARG A 92 -4.86 -7.87 9.39
C ARG A 92 -5.55 -8.56 10.55
N THR A 93 -5.60 -7.87 11.69
CA THR A 93 -6.50 -8.25 12.78
C THR A 93 -7.96 -8.04 12.36
N GLY A 94 -8.85 -8.78 12.98
CA GLY A 94 -10.31 -8.65 12.80
C GLY A 94 -10.88 -7.35 13.41
N GLU A 95 -12.20 -7.32 13.47
CA GLU A 95 -12.93 -6.28 14.19
C GLU A 95 -12.79 -6.50 15.70
N ILE A 96 -12.54 -5.43 16.43
CA ILE A 96 -12.47 -5.39 17.89
C ILE A 96 -13.50 -4.38 18.35
N SER A 97 -14.49 -4.81 19.13
CA SER A 97 -15.61 -3.96 19.57
C SER A 97 -15.13 -2.75 20.39
N ASP A 98 -14.22 -3.02 21.33
CA ASP A 98 -13.59 -2.01 22.17
C ASP A 98 -12.07 -2.14 22.08
N PRO A 99 -11.33 -1.05 21.91
CA PRO A 99 -9.86 -1.11 21.85
C PRO A 99 -9.27 -1.85 23.04
N MET A 100 -8.38 -2.80 22.78
CA MET A 100 -7.72 -3.59 23.82
C MET A 100 -6.45 -2.88 24.27
N ASN A 101 -6.33 -2.63 25.57
CA ASN A 101 -5.08 -2.12 26.15
C ASN A 101 -4.23 -3.31 26.57
N LEU A 102 -3.12 -3.52 25.86
CA LEU A 102 -2.19 -4.61 26.06
C LEU A 102 -0.97 -4.09 26.81
N ALA A 103 -0.63 -4.74 27.92
CA ALA A 103 0.60 -4.44 28.67
C ALA A 103 1.68 -5.49 28.32
N THR A 104 2.93 -5.07 28.40
CA THR A 104 4.08 -6.00 28.28
C THR A 104 3.97 -7.12 29.31
N GLY A 105 4.11 -8.37 28.87
CA GLY A 105 3.93 -9.58 29.68
C GLY A 105 2.52 -10.16 29.68
N ASP A 106 1.53 -9.45 29.10
CA ASP A 106 0.20 -10.01 28.94
C ASP A 106 0.22 -11.23 27.99
N ILE A 107 -0.70 -12.17 28.24
CA ILE A 107 -0.90 -13.33 27.37
C ILE A 107 -2.15 -13.10 26.54
N VAL A 108 -2.01 -13.23 25.23
CA VAL A 108 -3.09 -13.10 24.25
C VAL A 108 -3.15 -14.30 23.31
N SER A 109 -4.31 -14.57 22.75
CA SER A 109 -4.49 -15.58 21.71
C SER A 109 -4.69 -14.92 20.35
N LEU A 110 -3.90 -15.31 19.34
CA LEU A 110 -4.16 -14.96 17.94
C LEU A 110 -4.87 -16.14 17.27
N SER A 111 -6.11 -15.97 16.85
CA SER A 111 -6.93 -17.01 16.22
C SER A 111 -7.10 -16.77 14.73
N VAL A 112 -7.12 -17.84 13.92
CA VAL A 112 -7.23 -17.76 12.45
C VAL A 112 -8.62 -18.12 11.94
N ARG A 113 -9.48 -18.68 12.77
CA ARG A 113 -10.85 -19.09 12.42
C ARG A 113 -11.83 -18.54 13.43
N ASP A 114 -13.03 -18.26 12.94
CA ASP A 114 -14.15 -17.76 13.73
C ASP A 114 -14.64 -18.87 14.70
N ASP A 115 -13.86 -19.12 15.75
CA ASP A 115 -14.30 -19.96 16.86
C ASP A 115 -15.27 -19.12 17.68
N ARG A 116 -16.54 -19.56 17.71
CA ARG A 116 -17.65 -18.91 18.43
C ARG A 116 -17.45 -18.82 19.96
N PHE A 117 -16.32 -19.28 20.46
CA PHE A 117 -15.88 -19.13 21.83
C PHE A 117 -14.74 -18.10 21.87
N VAL A 118 -15.11 -16.82 21.94
CA VAL A 118 -14.16 -15.73 22.15
C VAL A 118 -13.61 -15.86 23.56
N GLU A 119 -12.40 -16.40 23.68
CA GLU A 119 -11.63 -16.33 24.93
C GLU A 119 -11.35 -14.86 25.24
N GLN A 120 -11.35 -14.50 26.50
CA GLN A 120 -10.94 -13.16 26.95
C GLN A 120 -9.51 -12.90 26.43
N ASN A 121 -9.27 -11.78 25.71
CA ASN A 121 -8.02 -11.46 25.02
C ASN A 121 -7.70 -12.27 23.75
N SER A 122 -8.70 -12.70 22.98
CA SER A 122 -8.50 -13.30 21.66
C SER A 122 -8.54 -12.23 20.56
N ILE A 123 -7.57 -12.30 19.65
CA ILE A 123 -7.44 -11.42 18.49
C ILE A 123 -7.55 -12.28 17.23
N MET A 124 -8.58 -12.05 16.43
CA MET A 124 -8.74 -12.75 15.15
C MET A 124 -7.75 -12.19 14.12
N VAL A 125 -7.20 -13.04 13.25
CA VAL A 125 -6.31 -12.68 12.14
C VAL A 125 -6.84 -13.30 10.85
N ASN A 126 -6.88 -12.55 9.76
CA ASN A 126 -7.45 -12.96 8.46
C ASN A 126 -6.50 -13.81 7.59
N TYR A 127 -5.59 -14.57 8.18
CA TYR A 127 -4.67 -15.42 7.46
C TYR A 127 -4.71 -16.84 8.00
N ASP A 128 -5.39 -17.74 7.30
CA ASP A 128 -5.68 -19.11 7.75
C ASP A 128 -4.44 -19.97 7.97
N GLU A 129 -3.35 -19.70 7.23
CA GLU A 129 -2.08 -20.42 7.35
C GLU A 129 -1.16 -19.87 8.46
N LEU A 130 -1.59 -18.84 9.23
CA LEU A 130 -0.78 -18.19 10.27
C LEU A 130 -0.17 -19.22 11.23
N VAL A 131 -0.98 -20.16 11.71
CA VAL A 131 -0.55 -21.18 12.66
C VAL A 131 0.48 -22.14 12.06
N ASP A 132 0.39 -22.40 10.75
CA ASP A 132 1.28 -23.32 10.05
C ASP A 132 2.65 -22.70 9.82
N VAL A 133 2.68 -21.41 9.40
CA VAL A 133 3.92 -20.72 9.01
C VAL A 133 4.70 -20.15 10.17
N VAL A 134 4.03 -19.76 11.27
CA VAL A 134 4.72 -19.19 12.44
C VAL A 134 5.22 -20.30 13.36
N LYS A 135 6.46 -20.18 13.83
CA LYS A 135 7.07 -21.13 14.78
C LYS A 135 6.98 -20.62 16.22
N VAL A 136 6.94 -21.54 17.17
CA VAL A 136 7.13 -21.21 18.60
C VAL A 136 8.46 -20.46 18.75
N GLY A 137 8.45 -19.38 19.52
CA GLY A 137 9.57 -18.45 19.69
C GLY A 137 9.65 -17.35 18.61
N GLY A 138 8.83 -17.45 17.54
CA GLY A 138 8.75 -16.42 16.50
C GLY A 138 8.10 -15.13 16.98
N THR A 139 8.34 -14.04 16.26
CA THR A 139 7.76 -12.71 16.55
C THR A 139 6.68 -12.38 15.54
N ILE A 140 5.59 -11.80 16.02
CA ILE A 140 4.49 -11.24 15.21
C ILE A 140 4.38 -9.77 15.57
N THR A 141 4.33 -8.91 14.56
CA THR A 141 4.30 -7.46 14.73
C THR A 141 2.96 -6.92 14.28
N VAL A 142 2.36 -6.02 15.03
CA VAL A 142 1.04 -5.46 14.73
C VAL A 142 1.07 -3.94 14.81
N ASP A 143 0.18 -3.30 14.04
CA ASP A 143 0.02 -1.85 13.95
C ASP A 143 1.33 -1.12 13.58
N ASN A 144 1.94 -1.55 12.48
CA ASN A 144 3.20 -0.97 11.95
C ASN A 144 4.38 -1.03 12.95
N GLY A 145 4.50 -2.12 13.70
CA GLY A 145 5.59 -2.33 14.62
C GLY A 145 5.38 -1.77 16.04
N LEU A 146 4.21 -1.19 16.31
CA LEU A 146 3.91 -0.60 17.62
C LEU A 146 3.65 -1.67 18.70
N ILE A 147 3.06 -2.80 18.33
CA ILE A 147 2.73 -3.90 19.23
C ILE A 147 3.45 -5.15 18.74
N ASN A 148 4.23 -5.79 19.63
CA ASN A 148 5.00 -6.98 19.29
C ASN A 148 4.62 -8.14 20.19
N PHE A 149 4.45 -9.31 19.57
CA PHE A 149 4.11 -10.56 20.24
C PHE A 149 5.20 -11.60 20.02
N LYS A 150 5.48 -12.41 21.06
CA LYS A 150 6.29 -13.61 20.97
C LYS A 150 5.39 -14.83 21.07
N VAL A 151 5.49 -15.74 20.13
CA VAL A 151 4.72 -16.99 20.15
C VAL A 151 5.29 -17.91 21.20
N LEU A 152 4.48 -18.30 22.20
CA LEU A 152 4.83 -19.23 23.25
C LEU A 152 4.42 -20.66 22.91
N GLU A 153 3.19 -20.81 22.41
CA GLU A 153 2.59 -22.11 22.06
C GLU A 153 1.72 -21.95 20.82
N LYS A 154 1.42 -23.06 20.16
CA LYS A 154 0.48 -23.10 19.06
C LYS A 154 -0.32 -24.41 19.07
N ASP A 155 -1.59 -24.32 18.66
CA ASP A 155 -2.42 -25.47 18.36
C ASP A 155 -2.92 -25.42 16.89
N SER A 156 -3.99 -26.15 16.55
CA SER A 156 -4.51 -26.19 15.18
C SER A 156 -5.15 -24.89 14.68
N ASN A 157 -5.57 -23.99 15.58
CA ASN A 157 -6.40 -22.83 15.23
C ASN A 157 -5.92 -21.52 15.85
N LYS A 158 -5.00 -21.56 16.82
CA LYS A 158 -4.54 -20.37 17.53
C LYS A 158 -3.07 -20.43 17.90
N LEU A 159 -2.49 -19.25 18.10
CA LEU A 159 -1.19 -19.02 18.70
C LEU A 159 -1.41 -18.38 20.07
N THR A 160 -0.77 -18.91 21.11
CA THR A 160 -0.68 -18.26 22.42
C THR A 160 0.59 -17.40 22.42
N CYS A 161 0.44 -16.12 22.68
CA CYS A 161 1.51 -15.16 22.54
C CYS A 161 1.68 -14.32 23.81
N GLU A 162 2.92 -13.97 24.11
CA GLU A 162 3.30 -12.96 25.11
C GLU A 162 3.45 -11.60 24.43
N VAL A 163 2.90 -10.56 25.01
CA VAL A 163 3.10 -9.19 24.59
C VAL A 163 4.50 -8.73 24.97
N LEU A 164 5.34 -8.45 23.97
CA LEU A 164 6.69 -7.89 24.19
C LEU A 164 6.64 -6.38 24.32
N ASP A 165 5.97 -5.72 23.36
CA ASP A 165 5.73 -4.28 23.38
C ASP A 165 4.22 -4.06 23.36
N GLY A 166 3.71 -3.44 24.41
CA GLY A 166 2.29 -3.21 24.60
C GLY A 166 1.80 -1.93 23.94
N GLY A 167 0.47 -1.77 23.90
CA GLY A 167 -0.19 -0.61 23.33
C GLY A 167 -1.71 -0.78 23.23
N THR A 168 -2.38 0.20 22.66
CA THR A 168 -3.84 0.12 22.42
C THR A 168 -4.10 -0.48 21.05
N LEU A 169 -4.62 -1.71 21.01
CA LEU A 169 -4.96 -2.42 19.79
C LEU A 169 -6.40 -2.11 19.38
N GLY A 170 -6.56 -1.48 18.22
CA GLY A 170 -7.86 -1.26 17.56
C GLY A 170 -8.14 -2.29 16.46
N SER A 171 -9.31 -2.14 15.80
CA SER A 171 -9.75 -3.02 14.71
C SER A 171 -8.87 -2.93 13.46
N ARG A 172 -8.78 -4.03 12.71
CA ARG A 172 -8.20 -4.13 11.35
C ARG A 172 -6.75 -3.63 11.26
N LYS A 173 -5.96 -3.85 12.30
CA LYS A 173 -4.56 -3.46 12.31
C LYS A 173 -3.73 -4.41 11.45
N HIS A 174 -2.73 -3.86 10.78
CA HIS A 174 -1.81 -4.62 9.95
C HIS A 174 -1.00 -5.60 10.82
N VAL A 175 -0.83 -6.83 10.33
CA VAL A 175 -0.03 -7.88 10.98
C VAL A 175 1.12 -8.22 10.06
N ASN A 176 2.35 -8.06 10.56
CA ASN A 176 3.57 -8.40 9.88
C ASN A 176 4.19 -9.65 10.49
N LEU A 177 4.78 -10.49 9.65
CA LEU A 177 5.46 -11.72 10.01
C LEU A 177 6.92 -11.65 9.58
N PRO A 178 7.79 -10.93 10.32
CA PRO A 178 9.16 -10.67 9.90
C PRO A 178 9.93 -11.96 9.60
N GLY A 179 10.56 -12.04 8.42
CA GLY A 179 11.34 -13.19 8.00
C GLY A 179 10.54 -14.45 7.65
N ILE A 180 9.20 -14.40 7.66
CA ILE A 180 8.34 -15.52 7.31
C ILE A 180 7.78 -15.33 5.91
N ARG A 181 7.96 -16.35 5.07
CA ARG A 181 7.36 -16.37 3.74
C ARG A 181 5.87 -16.69 3.85
N VAL A 182 5.04 -15.75 3.39
CA VAL A 182 3.57 -15.92 3.34
C VAL A 182 3.12 -16.32 1.94
N ASN A 183 2.17 -17.27 1.87
CA ASN A 183 1.61 -17.75 0.60
C ASN A 183 0.28 -17.04 0.32
N LEU A 184 0.35 -15.75 -0.01
CA LEU A 184 -0.81 -14.95 -0.38
C LEU A 184 -0.84 -14.71 -1.89
N PRO A 185 -2.02 -14.59 -2.53
CA PRO A 185 -2.13 -14.27 -3.95
C PRO A 185 -1.50 -12.89 -4.21
N ALA A 186 -0.84 -12.71 -5.36
CA ALA A 186 -0.26 -11.42 -5.72
C ALA A 186 -1.33 -10.35 -5.98
N ILE A 187 -2.50 -10.77 -6.50
CA ILE A 187 -3.65 -9.90 -6.80
C ILE A 187 -4.84 -10.45 -6.02
N THR A 188 -5.33 -9.70 -5.05
CA THR A 188 -6.54 -10.06 -4.30
C THR A 188 -7.80 -9.79 -5.13
N GLY A 189 -8.97 -10.31 -4.68
CA GLY A 189 -10.23 -9.99 -5.34
C GLY A 189 -10.56 -8.50 -5.35
N LYS A 190 -10.17 -7.76 -4.30
CA LYS A 190 -10.28 -6.31 -4.24
C LYS A 190 -9.36 -5.64 -5.26
N ASP A 191 -8.10 -6.07 -5.32
CA ASP A 191 -7.14 -5.51 -6.28
C ASP A 191 -7.58 -5.76 -7.71
N LEU A 192 -8.13 -6.94 -8.02
CA LEU A 192 -8.69 -7.23 -9.33
C LEU A 192 -9.77 -6.23 -9.71
N SER A 193 -10.73 -5.97 -8.81
CA SER A 193 -11.79 -4.97 -9.04
C SER A 193 -11.23 -3.56 -9.22
N ASP A 194 -10.23 -3.16 -8.44
CA ASP A 194 -9.62 -1.84 -8.53
C ASP A 194 -8.74 -1.68 -9.79
N ILE A 195 -8.07 -2.74 -10.23
CA ILE A 195 -7.31 -2.76 -11.49
C ILE A 195 -8.25 -2.65 -12.69
N GLU A 196 -9.36 -3.40 -12.70
CA GLU A 196 -10.39 -3.30 -13.73
C GLU A 196 -10.95 -1.88 -13.82
N PHE A 197 -11.31 -1.29 -12.69
CA PHE A 197 -11.72 0.11 -12.59
C PHE A 197 -10.64 1.06 -13.14
N GLY A 198 -9.38 0.84 -12.84
CA GLY A 198 -8.25 1.61 -13.37
C GLY A 198 -8.15 1.53 -14.89
N CYS A 199 -8.30 0.32 -15.45
CA CYS A 199 -8.30 0.09 -16.90
C CYS A 199 -9.45 0.81 -17.60
N GLU A 200 -10.66 0.73 -17.05
CA GLU A 200 -11.84 1.41 -17.58
C GLU A 200 -11.73 2.94 -17.56
N ASN A 201 -10.91 3.47 -16.68
CA ASN A 201 -10.69 4.90 -16.51
C ASN A 201 -9.37 5.40 -17.11
N ASP A 202 -8.65 4.58 -17.90
CA ASP A 202 -7.40 4.92 -18.59
C ASP A 202 -6.37 5.55 -17.64
N VAL A 203 -6.08 4.89 -16.50
CA VAL A 203 -4.98 5.32 -15.65
C VAL A 203 -3.64 5.02 -16.32
N ASP A 204 -2.61 5.83 -16.03
CA ASP A 204 -1.32 5.71 -16.69
C ASP A 204 -0.45 4.60 -16.09
N TYR A 205 -0.59 4.34 -14.79
CA TYR A 205 0.18 3.33 -14.07
C TYR A 205 -0.67 2.59 -13.05
N ILE A 206 -0.37 1.30 -12.87
CA ILE A 206 -0.82 0.48 -11.74
C ILE A 206 0.40 0.15 -10.90
N ALA A 207 0.41 0.53 -9.63
CA ALA A 207 1.39 0.08 -8.66
C ALA A 207 0.86 -1.16 -7.95
N LEU A 208 1.56 -2.29 -8.12
CA LEU A 208 1.21 -3.56 -7.50
C LEU A 208 1.92 -3.69 -6.17
N SER A 209 1.16 -3.84 -5.08
CA SER A 209 1.69 -3.99 -3.73
C SER A 209 2.21 -5.40 -3.48
N PHE A 210 3.19 -5.52 -2.59
CA PHE A 210 3.80 -6.79 -2.14
C PHE A 210 4.27 -7.70 -3.28
N VAL A 211 4.97 -7.12 -4.26
CA VAL A 211 5.59 -7.90 -5.35
C VAL A 211 6.79 -8.68 -4.83
N ARG A 212 6.67 -10.00 -4.78
CA ARG A 212 7.68 -10.91 -4.23
C ARG A 212 8.51 -11.59 -5.30
N LYS A 213 7.93 -11.83 -6.46
CA LYS A 213 8.56 -12.59 -7.56
C LYS A 213 8.17 -12.04 -8.93
N PRO A 214 8.97 -12.33 -9.98
CA PRO A 214 8.70 -11.88 -11.35
C PRO A 214 7.33 -12.29 -11.87
N GLU A 215 6.84 -13.45 -11.44
CA GLU A 215 5.56 -14.02 -11.85
C GLU A 215 4.38 -13.12 -11.47
N ASP A 216 4.46 -12.40 -10.33
CA ASP A 216 3.45 -11.45 -9.85
C ASP A 216 3.29 -10.29 -10.85
N VAL A 217 4.41 -9.76 -11.37
CA VAL A 217 4.40 -8.72 -12.42
C VAL A 217 3.79 -9.26 -13.72
N LEU A 218 4.14 -10.49 -14.10
CA LEU A 218 3.59 -11.11 -15.30
C LEU A 218 2.09 -11.37 -15.20
N GLU A 219 1.58 -11.71 -14.01
CA GLU A 219 0.15 -11.88 -13.75
C GLU A 219 -0.59 -10.57 -14.02
N LEU A 220 -0.13 -9.44 -13.44
CA LEU A 220 -0.71 -8.13 -13.70
C LEU A 220 -0.61 -7.74 -15.18
N LYS A 221 0.53 -7.96 -15.83
CA LYS A 221 0.68 -7.65 -17.27
C LYS A 221 -0.28 -8.44 -18.15
N ARG A 222 -0.53 -9.72 -17.85
CA ARG A 222 -1.55 -10.53 -18.56
C ARG A 222 -2.96 -9.95 -18.35
N LEU A 223 -3.29 -9.55 -17.13
CA LEU A 223 -4.57 -8.92 -16.81
C LEU A 223 -4.75 -7.62 -17.61
N LEU A 224 -3.75 -6.72 -17.58
CA LEU A 224 -3.80 -5.47 -18.34
C LEU A 224 -3.95 -5.72 -19.85
N ALA A 225 -3.23 -6.69 -20.40
CA ALA A 225 -3.34 -7.07 -21.81
C ALA A 225 -4.74 -7.60 -22.15
N SER A 226 -5.37 -8.42 -21.30
CA SER A 226 -6.73 -8.92 -21.50
C SER A 226 -7.76 -7.79 -21.52
N LYS A 227 -7.54 -6.71 -20.77
CA LYS A 227 -8.37 -5.50 -20.73
C LYS A 227 -7.97 -4.47 -21.80
N ARG A 228 -6.97 -4.77 -22.66
CA ARG A 228 -6.39 -3.85 -23.64
C ARG A 228 -5.93 -2.51 -23.03
N SER A 229 -5.53 -2.53 -21.78
CA SER A 229 -4.99 -1.37 -21.05
C SER A 229 -3.56 -1.09 -21.48
N ARG A 230 -3.19 0.19 -21.52
CA ARG A 230 -1.83 0.68 -21.77
C ARG A 230 -1.11 1.12 -20.48
N ALA A 231 -1.70 0.85 -19.32
CA ALA A 231 -1.12 1.24 -18.04
C ALA A 231 0.23 0.55 -17.85
N GLY A 232 1.23 1.33 -17.43
CA GLY A 232 2.53 0.78 -17.02
C GLY A 232 2.43 0.13 -15.65
N VAL A 233 3.27 -0.88 -15.40
CA VAL A 233 3.34 -1.62 -14.14
C VAL A 233 4.48 -1.09 -13.28
N VAL A 234 4.16 -0.63 -12.07
CA VAL A 234 5.13 -0.26 -11.04
C VAL A 234 5.10 -1.35 -9.96
N ALA A 235 6.19 -2.09 -9.80
CA ALA A 235 6.31 -3.10 -8.77
C ALA A 235 6.71 -2.45 -7.42
N LYS A 236 5.93 -2.67 -6.37
CA LYS A 236 6.28 -2.20 -5.02
C LYS A 236 7.07 -3.30 -4.30
N ILE A 237 8.24 -2.93 -3.82
CA ILE A 237 9.13 -3.81 -3.04
C ILE A 237 8.91 -3.47 -1.58
N GLU A 238 8.32 -4.41 -0.85
CA GLU A 238 7.77 -4.21 0.50
C GLU A 238 8.19 -5.29 1.50
N ASP A 239 8.83 -6.36 1.01
CA ASP A 239 9.29 -7.46 1.85
C ASP A 239 10.68 -8.00 1.44
N GLN A 240 11.23 -8.92 2.23
CA GLN A 240 12.55 -9.51 2.00
C GLN A 240 12.62 -10.38 0.73
N GLU A 241 11.53 -11.06 0.35
CA GLU A 241 11.48 -11.87 -0.88
C GLU A 241 11.54 -10.97 -2.12
N GLY A 242 10.80 -9.84 -2.10
CA GLY A 242 10.85 -8.81 -3.13
C GLY A 242 12.25 -8.20 -3.29
N VAL A 243 12.94 -7.90 -2.17
CA VAL A 243 14.33 -7.43 -2.20
C VAL A 243 15.24 -8.46 -2.85
N THR A 244 15.13 -9.73 -2.47
CA THR A 244 15.94 -10.81 -3.03
C THR A 244 15.77 -10.94 -4.55
N ASN A 245 14.55 -10.73 -5.04
CA ASN A 245 14.19 -10.87 -6.45
C ASN A 245 14.20 -9.55 -7.24
N VAL A 246 14.60 -8.41 -6.65
CA VAL A 246 14.40 -7.06 -7.20
C VAL A 246 14.95 -6.91 -8.63
N ASN A 247 16.10 -7.47 -8.97
CA ASN A 247 16.67 -7.38 -10.30
C ASN A 247 15.79 -8.03 -11.36
N ARG A 248 15.21 -9.19 -11.05
CA ARG A 248 14.31 -9.94 -11.96
C ARG A 248 12.95 -9.24 -12.07
N ILE A 249 12.43 -8.72 -10.96
CA ILE A 249 11.20 -7.94 -10.89
C ILE A 249 11.35 -6.66 -11.73
N ALA A 250 12.44 -5.90 -11.52
CA ALA A 250 12.71 -4.66 -12.24
C ALA A 250 12.83 -4.87 -13.75
N ALA A 251 13.42 -5.97 -14.18
CA ALA A 251 13.54 -6.29 -15.61
C ALA A 251 12.19 -6.49 -16.31
N LEU A 252 11.14 -6.84 -15.58
CA LEU A 252 9.79 -7.08 -16.11
C LEU A 252 8.83 -5.90 -15.84
N SER A 253 9.19 -4.96 -14.98
CA SER A 253 8.35 -3.83 -14.59
C SER A 253 8.68 -2.59 -15.42
N ASP A 254 7.74 -1.65 -15.50
CA ASP A 254 7.97 -0.33 -16.10
C ASP A 254 8.54 0.65 -15.08
N GLY A 255 8.48 0.30 -13.79
CA GLY A 255 9.09 1.00 -12.67
C GLY A 255 9.10 0.16 -11.40
N VAL A 256 9.91 0.57 -10.43
CA VAL A 256 9.96 -0.04 -9.10
C VAL A 256 9.73 1.04 -8.06
N MET A 257 8.94 0.73 -7.05
CA MET A 257 8.72 1.58 -5.89
C MET A 257 9.30 0.91 -4.63
N VAL A 258 10.23 1.58 -3.98
CA VAL A 258 10.72 1.16 -2.66
C VAL A 258 9.76 1.74 -1.61
N ALA A 259 8.88 0.91 -1.08
CA ALA A 259 7.87 1.29 -0.09
C ALA A 259 8.47 1.22 1.32
N ARG A 260 9.22 2.26 1.70
CA ARG A 260 10.05 2.29 2.92
C ARG A 260 9.30 2.01 4.22
N GLY A 261 7.99 2.32 4.28
CA GLY A 261 7.17 2.04 5.47
C GLY A 261 7.08 0.55 5.73
N ASP A 262 6.53 -0.19 4.78
CA ASP A 262 6.30 -1.64 4.91
C ASP A 262 7.63 -2.41 4.87
N LEU A 263 8.53 -2.06 3.93
CA LEU A 263 9.84 -2.69 3.81
C LEU A 263 10.68 -2.58 5.09
N GLY A 264 10.63 -1.45 5.80
CA GLY A 264 11.39 -1.24 7.03
C GLY A 264 10.85 -2.02 8.24
N ILE A 265 9.65 -2.59 8.14
CA ILE A 265 9.06 -3.45 9.16
C ILE A 265 9.32 -4.93 8.85
N GLU A 266 9.35 -5.28 7.55
CA GLU A 266 9.50 -6.64 7.05
C GLU A 266 10.97 -7.08 6.91
N THR A 267 11.91 -6.16 6.94
CA THR A 267 13.37 -6.39 6.81
C THR A 267 14.13 -5.88 8.01
#